data_8e3a2adb148e56348a3d41d2f3f537bb
#
_entry.id   8e3a2adb148e56348a3d41d2f3f537bb
#
_cell.length_a   1.000
_cell.length_b   1.000
_cell.length_c   1.000
_cell.angle_alpha   90.00
_cell.angle_beta   90.00
_cell.angle_gamma   90.00
#
_symmetry.space_group_name_H-M   'P 1'
#
loop_
_entity.id
_entity.type
_entity.pdbx_description
1 polymer ?
#
loop_
_entity_poly.entity_id
_entity_poly.type
_entity_poly.pdbx_seq_one_letter_code
_entity_poly.pdbx_strand_id
1 'polypeptide(L)'
;MQILVGIGEYKTSSSIDDVLATFALASCVGVVMYSPDRKVMGMAHVMLPDSKINSEDSMNNPGKYADIAVSNLYRELNNKYGVLKTGLHVSVFGGLDSRKNSYFHIGERNVETVLQVLENMGIRRVYRNTGGSRPRTIYGHVSDGRIEMKLVENLNKIS
;
A
#
# COMPACT_ATOMS: atom_id res chain seq x y z
N MET A 1 9.20 -15.17 8.82
CA MET A 1 10.23 -14.38 8.09
C MET A 1 9.68 -13.00 7.78
N GLN A 2 10.50 -11.99 7.94
CA GLN A 2 10.08 -10.65 7.52
C GLN A 2 10.37 -10.46 6.03
N ILE A 3 9.34 -10.07 5.29
CA ILE A 3 9.43 -9.82 3.85
C ILE A 3 9.32 -8.33 3.63
N LEU A 4 10.37 -7.72 3.11
CA LEU A 4 10.38 -6.30 2.80
C LEU A 4 9.67 -6.02 1.48
N VAL A 5 8.72 -5.11 1.51
CA VAL A 5 8.07 -4.57 0.31
C VAL A 5 8.69 -3.19 0.07
N GLY A 6 9.57 -3.12 -0.91
CA GLY A 6 10.26 -1.88 -1.24
C GLY A 6 9.41 -0.94 -2.08
N ILE A 7 9.94 0.26 -2.30
CA ILE A 7 9.25 1.28 -3.11
C ILE A 7 9.01 0.73 -4.52
N GLY A 8 7.77 0.82 -4.97
CA GLY A 8 7.40 0.33 -6.30
C GLY A 8 7.23 -1.17 -6.39
N GLU A 9 7.21 -1.85 -5.26
CA GLU A 9 7.00 -3.30 -5.22
C GLU A 9 5.62 -3.64 -4.64
N TYR A 10 5.14 -4.83 -4.97
CA TYR A 10 4.05 -5.47 -4.25
C TYR A 10 4.36 -6.96 -4.09
N LYS A 11 4.02 -7.51 -2.95
CA LYS A 11 4.31 -8.90 -2.61
C LYS A 11 3.13 -9.52 -1.89
N THR A 12 3.04 -10.83 -1.99
CA THR A 12 2.00 -11.62 -1.34
C THR A 12 2.63 -12.76 -0.55
N SER A 13 1.95 -13.21 0.48
CA SER A 13 2.37 -14.39 1.25
C SER A 13 1.17 -15.10 1.85
N SER A 14 1.23 -16.42 1.84
CA SER A 14 0.29 -17.31 2.54
C SER A 14 0.94 -18.07 3.69
N SER A 15 2.20 -17.76 3.99
CA SER A 15 2.92 -18.39 5.10
C SER A 15 2.58 -17.68 6.40
N ILE A 16 1.96 -18.39 7.34
CA ILE A 16 1.46 -17.78 8.57
C ILE A 16 2.54 -17.17 9.46
N ASP A 17 3.79 -17.58 9.28
CA ASP A 17 4.92 -17.03 10.03
C ASP A 17 5.51 -15.78 9.38
N ASP A 18 5.03 -15.38 8.22
CA ASP A 18 5.56 -14.22 7.52
C ASP A 18 4.96 -12.91 8.02
N VAL A 19 5.80 -11.89 8.00
CA VAL A 19 5.41 -10.51 8.26
C VAL A 19 5.84 -9.70 7.03
N LEU A 20 4.87 -9.12 6.35
CA LEU A 20 5.15 -8.18 5.26
C LEU A 20 5.39 -6.80 5.86
N ALA A 21 6.47 -6.15 5.47
CA ALA A 21 6.83 -4.85 6.03
C ALA A 21 7.18 -3.85 4.94
N THR A 22 6.77 -2.60 5.14
CA THR A 22 7.23 -1.49 4.30
C THR A 22 7.52 -0.28 5.18
N PHE A 23 8.58 0.44 4.85
CA PHE A 23 9.16 1.43 5.76
C PHE A 23 8.97 2.86 5.26
N ALA A 24 8.77 3.76 6.24
CA ALA A 24 8.86 5.20 6.07
C ALA A 24 8.00 5.75 4.93
N LEU A 25 6.74 5.34 4.89
CA LEU A 25 5.76 5.88 3.93
C LEU A 25 5.57 7.38 4.19
N ALA A 26 6.11 8.20 3.29
CA ALA A 26 5.94 9.65 3.30
C ALA A 26 4.82 10.00 2.29
N SER A 27 5.15 10.56 1.14
CA SER A 27 4.14 10.77 0.08
C SER A 27 3.68 9.45 -0.56
N CYS A 28 4.48 8.40 -0.44
CA CYS A 28 4.10 7.07 -0.88
C CYS A 28 2.94 6.52 -0.07
N VAL A 29 2.23 5.56 -0.65
CA VAL A 29 1.07 4.92 -0.01
C VAL A 29 1.29 3.42 0.07
N GLY A 30 1.10 2.88 1.26
CA GLY A 30 1.07 1.44 1.49
C GLY A 30 -0.36 0.93 1.40
N VAL A 31 -0.57 -0.12 0.62
CA VAL A 31 -1.87 -0.77 0.49
C VAL A 31 -1.74 -2.21 0.98
N VAL A 32 -2.59 -2.59 1.93
CA VAL A 32 -2.59 -3.95 2.48
C VAL A 32 -3.94 -4.59 2.17
N MET A 33 -3.89 -5.78 1.60
CA MET A 33 -5.08 -6.60 1.35
C MET A 33 -4.93 -7.92 2.09
N TYR A 34 -5.89 -8.25 2.95
CA TYR A 34 -5.85 -9.48 3.73
C TYR A 34 -7.12 -10.27 3.57
N SER A 35 -6.96 -11.57 3.30
CA SER A 35 -8.06 -12.54 3.26
C SER A 35 -8.05 -13.36 4.55
N PRO A 36 -9.00 -13.14 5.47
CA PRO A 36 -9.07 -13.96 6.69
C PRO A 36 -9.37 -15.43 6.38
N ASP A 37 -10.17 -15.68 5.36
CA ASP A 37 -10.56 -17.03 4.99
C ASP A 37 -9.38 -17.86 4.48
N ARG A 38 -8.53 -17.24 3.68
CA ARG A 38 -7.39 -17.93 3.06
C ARG A 38 -6.09 -17.74 3.85
N LYS A 39 -6.08 -16.80 4.79
CA LYS A 39 -4.89 -16.37 5.51
C LYS A 39 -3.77 -16.00 4.56
N VAL A 40 -4.09 -15.10 3.66
CA VAL A 40 -3.17 -14.57 2.64
C VAL A 40 -3.16 -13.07 2.74
N MET A 41 -1.97 -12.50 2.70
CA MET A 41 -1.78 -11.05 2.72
C MET A 41 -1.04 -10.59 1.49
N GLY A 42 -1.45 -9.46 0.95
CA GLY A 42 -0.71 -8.72 -0.05
C GLY A 42 -0.42 -7.31 0.45
N MET A 43 0.72 -6.77 0.05
CA MET A 43 1.12 -5.41 0.39
C MET A 43 1.79 -4.76 -0.80
N ALA A 44 1.44 -3.50 -1.06
CA ALA A 44 2.05 -2.69 -2.12
C ALA A 44 2.57 -1.39 -1.55
N HIS A 45 3.67 -0.89 -2.13
CA HIS A 45 4.26 0.41 -1.80
C HIS A 45 4.24 1.26 -3.07
N VAL A 46 3.18 2.05 -3.25
CA VAL A 46 3.00 2.85 -4.45
C VAL A 46 3.62 4.24 -4.27
N MET A 47 4.19 4.75 -5.34
CA MET A 47 4.96 5.99 -5.35
C MET A 47 4.27 7.13 -6.08
N LEU A 48 3.54 6.82 -7.14
CA LEU A 48 2.90 7.79 -8.02
C LEU A 48 1.45 7.40 -8.29
N PRO A 49 0.59 8.40 -8.56
CA PRO A 49 -0.84 8.09 -8.71
C PRO A 49 -1.19 7.43 -10.03
N ASP A 50 -0.81 8.01 -11.15
CA ASP A 50 -1.33 7.65 -12.46
C ASP A 50 -0.23 7.18 -13.39
N SER A 51 -0.39 5.98 -13.95
CA SER A 51 0.56 5.39 -14.91
C SER A 51 0.71 6.22 -16.19
N LYS A 52 -0.26 7.07 -16.50
CA LYS A 52 -0.19 7.97 -17.68
C LYS A 52 0.85 9.06 -17.50
N ILE A 53 1.33 9.33 -16.29
CA ILE A 53 2.41 10.30 -16.04
C ILE A 53 3.65 9.91 -16.84
N ASN A 54 3.96 8.61 -16.91
CA ASN A 54 5.06 8.09 -17.69
C ASN A 54 4.72 6.65 -18.14
N SER A 55 4.16 6.55 -19.32
CA SER A 55 3.69 5.25 -19.84
C SER A 55 4.80 4.24 -20.04
N GLU A 56 5.98 4.68 -20.43
CA GLU A 56 7.13 3.79 -20.63
C GLU A 56 7.62 3.23 -19.28
N ASP A 57 7.79 4.11 -18.29
CA ASP A 57 8.21 3.67 -16.96
C ASP A 57 7.18 2.74 -16.33
N SER A 58 5.88 3.01 -16.54
CA SER A 58 4.82 2.19 -15.96
C SER A 58 4.79 0.77 -16.54
N MET A 59 5.24 0.58 -17.77
CA MET A 59 5.37 -0.75 -18.36
C MET A 59 6.50 -1.54 -17.72
N ASN A 60 7.58 -0.87 -17.36
CA ASN A 60 8.76 -1.51 -16.77
C ASN A 60 8.66 -1.63 -15.25
N ASN A 61 7.95 -0.69 -14.60
CA ASN A 61 7.83 -0.60 -13.15
C ASN A 61 6.37 -0.37 -12.74
N PRO A 62 5.48 -1.33 -13.03
CA PRO A 62 4.04 -1.14 -12.79
C PRO A 62 3.69 -0.92 -11.32
N GLY A 63 4.46 -1.51 -10.40
CA GLY A 63 4.20 -1.38 -8.98
C GLY A 63 4.38 0.02 -8.40
N LYS A 64 5.03 0.93 -9.14
CA LYS A 64 5.20 2.32 -8.72
C LYS A 64 3.90 3.13 -8.77
N TYR A 65 2.96 2.73 -9.62
CA TYR A 65 1.76 3.51 -9.96
C TYR A 65 0.53 2.92 -9.31
N ALA A 66 -0.19 3.75 -8.56
CA ALA A 66 -1.34 3.31 -7.78
C ALA A 66 -2.42 2.63 -8.63
N ASP A 67 -2.71 3.19 -9.80
CA ASP A 67 -3.74 2.66 -10.68
C ASP A 67 -3.44 1.24 -11.17
N ILE A 68 -2.17 0.91 -11.38
CA ILE A 68 -1.77 -0.44 -11.83
C ILE A 68 -1.50 -1.35 -10.64
N ALA A 69 -0.76 -0.87 -9.65
CA ALA A 69 -0.29 -1.68 -8.54
C ALA A 69 -1.45 -2.29 -7.73
N VAL A 70 -2.48 -1.49 -7.45
CA VAL A 70 -3.63 -1.95 -6.67
C VAL A 70 -4.37 -3.06 -7.40
N SER A 71 -4.63 -2.88 -8.70
CA SER A 71 -5.29 -3.89 -9.51
C SER A 71 -4.46 -5.16 -9.63
N ASN A 72 -3.15 -5.01 -9.84
CA ASN A 72 -2.25 -6.15 -9.98
C ASN A 72 -2.12 -6.93 -8.67
N LEU A 73 -2.08 -6.24 -7.55
CA LEU A 73 -2.02 -6.88 -6.23
C LEU A 73 -3.23 -7.79 -6.02
N TYR A 74 -4.43 -7.27 -6.26
CA TYR A 74 -5.64 -8.10 -6.14
C TYR A 74 -5.62 -9.26 -7.13
N ARG A 75 -5.21 -8.99 -8.38
CA ARG A 75 -5.16 -10.05 -9.40
C ARG A 75 -4.22 -11.18 -8.99
N GLU A 76 -3.08 -10.87 -8.39
CA GLU A 76 -2.18 -11.90 -7.88
C GLU A 76 -2.82 -12.70 -6.75
N LEU A 77 -3.47 -12.02 -5.80
CA LEU A 77 -4.18 -12.69 -4.71
C LEU A 77 -5.28 -13.63 -5.24
N ASN A 78 -6.02 -13.17 -6.24
CA ASN A 78 -7.07 -13.98 -6.85
C ASN A 78 -6.51 -15.16 -7.65
N ASN A 79 -5.54 -14.91 -8.54
CA ASN A 79 -5.00 -15.94 -9.42
C ASN A 79 -4.19 -16.99 -8.67
N LYS A 80 -3.39 -16.56 -7.71
CA LYS A 80 -2.47 -17.47 -7.02
C LYS A 80 -3.12 -18.19 -5.84
N TYR A 81 -4.02 -17.52 -5.15
CA TYR A 81 -4.57 -18.04 -3.89
C TYR A 81 -6.09 -18.18 -3.87
N GLY A 82 -6.76 -17.83 -4.94
CA GLY A 82 -8.21 -17.89 -5.01
C GLY A 82 -8.95 -16.89 -4.12
N VAL A 83 -8.29 -15.80 -3.75
CA VAL A 83 -8.88 -14.77 -2.90
C VAL A 83 -9.99 -14.04 -3.64
N LEU A 84 -11.16 -13.93 -3.00
CA LEU A 84 -12.28 -13.18 -3.53
C LEU A 84 -12.37 -11.82 -2.86
N LYS A 85 -13.01 -10.86 -3.54
CA LYS A 85 -13.22 -9.52 -2.99
C LYS A 85 -14.12 -9.54 -1.76
N THR A 86 -15.06 -10.46 -1.73
CA THR A 86 -15.95 -10.65 -0.58
C THR A 86 -15.15 -11.06 0.64
N GLY A 87 -15.28 -10.31 1.72
CA GLY A 87 -14.54 -10.58 2.95
C GLY A 87 -13.10 -10.10 2.97
N LEU A 88 -12.63 -9.48 1.89
CA LEU A 88 -11.28 -8.95 1.84
C LEU A 88 -11.16 -7.71 2.73
N HIS A 89 -10.16 -7.70 3.61
CA HIS A 89 -9.86 -6.54 4.45
C HIS A 89 -8.79 -5.70 3.76
N VAL A 90 -9.08 -4.44 3.51
CA VAL A 90 -8.16 -3.53 2.83
C VAL A 90 -7.84 -2.34 3.74
N SER A 91 -6.55 -2.01 3.81
CA SER A 91 -6.05 -0.89 4.60
C SER A 91 -5.09 -0.04 3.77
N VAL A 92 -5.10 1.27 4.00
CA VAL A 92 -4.30 2.24 3.24
C VAL A 92 -3.57 3.15 4.23
N PHE A 93 -2.27 3.31 4.02
CA PHE A 93 -1.39 4.07 4.92
C PHE A 93 -0.49 5.02 4.15
N GLY A 94 -0.15 6.15 4.75
CA GLY A 94 0.82 7.07 4.18
C GLY A 94 0.18 8.27 3.49
N GLY A 95 0.75 8.68 2.37
CA GLY A 95 0.24 9.81 1.61
C GLY A 95 0.33 11.12 2.37
N LEU A 96 1.50 11.41 2.93
CA LEU A 96 1.72 12.65 3.68
C LEU A 96 1.46 13.86 2.82
N ASP A 97 0.81 14.85 3.41
CA ASP A 97 0.66 16.17 2.82
C ASP A 97 1.65 17.11 3.51
N SER A 98 2.80 17.32 2.88
CA SER A 98 3.78 18.28 3.36
C SER A 98 3.44 19.65 2.80
N ARG A 99 2.92 20.55 3.62
CA ARG A 99 2.55 21.91 3.23
C ARG A 99 3.69 22.72 2.61
N LYS A 100 4.94 22.35 2.93
CA LYS A 100 6.11 23.10 2.45
C LYS A 100 6.55 22.74 1.05
N ASN A 101 6.16 21.56 0.53
CA ASN A 101 6.58 21.05 -0.78
C ASN A 101 5.40 20.56 -1.61
N SER A 102 4.23 21.15 -1.42
CA SER A 102 2.98 20.60 -1.92
C SER A 102 2.55 21.12 -3.29
N TYR A 103 3.50 21.54 -4.15
CA TYR A 103 3.14 21.99 -5.51
C TYR A 103 2.28 21.00 -6.27
N PHE A 104 2.47 19.71 -6.01
CA PHE A 104 1.77 18.67 -6.76
C PHE A 104 0.86 17.81 -5.88
N HIS A 105 0.84 18.02 -4.57
CA HIS A 105 0.04 17.24 -3.63
C HIS A 105 0.13 15.74 -3.89
N ILE A 106 1.33 15.24 -4.13
CA ILE A 106 1.54 13.84 -4.55
C ILE A 106 0.98 12.85 -3.53
N GLY A 107 1.20 13.10 -2.24
CA GLY A 107 0.68 12.22 -1.20
C GLY A 107 -0.83 12.10 -1.25
N GLU A 108 -1.52 13.24 -1.32
CA GLU A 108 -2.97 13.28 -1.41
C GLU A 108 -3.48 12.62 -2.70
N ARG A 109 -2.83 12.89 -3.82
CA ARG A 109 -3.20 12.30 -5.11
C ARG A 109 -3.00 10.80 -5.12
N ASN A 110 -1.93 10.31 -4.49
CA ASN A 110 -1.70 8.88 -4.35
C ASN A 110 -2.84 8.21 -3.57
N VAL A 111 -3.24 8.80 -2.45
CA VAL A 111 -4.36 8.29 -1.64
C VAL A 111 -5.65 8.29 -2.46
N GLU A 112 -5.97 9.40 -3.11
CA GLU A 112 -7.19 9.54 -3.91
C GLU A 112 -7.23 8.48 -5.02
N THR A 113 -6.13 8.28 -5.71
CA THR A 113 -6.08 7.28 -6.80
C THR A 113 -6.26 5.87 -6.25
N VAL A 114 -5.58 5.54 -5.16
CA VAL A 114 -5.73 4.23 -4.52
C VAL A 114 -7.19 3.98 -4.15
N LEU A 115 -7.82 4.94 -3.49
CA LEU A 115 -9.22 4.81 -3.07
C LEU A 115 -10.17 4.70 -4.27
N GLN A 116 -9.90 5.46 -5.33
CA GLN A 116 -10.72 5.41 -6.54
C GLN A 116 -10.62 4.05 -7.22
N VAL A 117 -9.42 3.50 -7.32
CA VAL A 117 -9.22 2.16 -7.92
C VAL A 117 -9.94 1.11 -7.10
N LEU A 118 -9.82 1.17 -5.77
CA LEU A 118 -10.51 0.23 -4.89
C LEU A 118 -12.03 0.33 -5.06
N GLU A 119 -12.57 1.53 -5.13
CA GLU A 119 -14.00 1.74 -5.35
C GLU A 119 -14.45 1.17 -6.70
N ASN A 120 -13.68 1.42 -7.76
CA ASN A 120 -13.96 0.88 -9.09
C ASN A 120 -13.94 -0.66 -9.10
N MET A 121 -13.17 -1.27 -8.21
CA MET A 121 -13.13 -2.72 -8.03
C MET A 121 -14.28 -3.26 -7.16
N GLY A 122 -15.10 -2.37 -6.61
CA GLY A 122 -16.19 -2.76 -5.73
C GLY A 122 -15.78 -2.95 -4.27
N ILE A 123 -14.58 -2.52 -3.90
CA ILE A 123 -14.09 -2.59 -2.54
C ILE A 123 -14.33 -1.25 -1.86
N ARG A 124 -15.35 -1.21 -0.98
CA ARG A 124 -15.79 0.05 -0.36
C ARG A 124 -15.41 0.18 1.10
N ARG A 125 -15.16 -0.93 1.78
CA ARG A 125 -14.70 -0.92 3.17
C ARG A 125 -13.20 -0.89 3.20
N VAL A 126 -12.66 0.30 3.45
CA VAL A 126 -11.22 0.52 3.48
C VAL A 126 -10.89 1.25 4.78
N TYR A 127 -10.04 0.64 5.60
CA TYR A 127 -9.44 1.34 6.73
C TYR A 127 -8.35 2.26 6.18
N ARG A 128 -8.27 3.48 6.68
CA ARG A 128 -7.23 4.39 6.23
C ARG A 128 -6.59 5.11 7.41
N ASN A 129 -5.27 5.24 7.31
CA ASN A 129 -4.48 6.10 8.20
C ASN A 129 -3.51 6.87 7.32
N THR A 130 -3.97 8.00 6.80
CA THR A 130 -3.31 8.75 5.72
C THR A 130 -3.19 10.23 6.08
N GLY A 131 -2.31 10.92 5.34
CA GLY A 131 -2.08 12.35 5.54
C GLY A 131 -1.18 12.63 6.73
N GLY A 132 -1.26 13.84 7.25
CA GLY A 132 -0.43 14.27 8.38
C GLY A 132 1.00 14.59 7.98
N SER A 133 1.90 14.59 8.96
CA SER A 133 3.26 15.10 8.81
C SER A 133 4.35 14.08 9.16
N ARG A 134 3.98 12.90 9.62
CA ARG A 134 4.96 11.89 10.05
C ARG A 134 4.88 10.64 9.19
N PRO A 135 6.01 10.18 8.64
CA PRO A 135 6.05 8.93 7.89
C PRO A 135 5.64 7.74 8.75
N ARG A 136 5.11 6.72 8.10
CA ARG A 136 4.63 5.51 8.77
C ARG A 136 5.39 4.29 8.26
N THR A 137 5.73 3.42 9.19
CA THR A 137 6.24 2.08 8.90
C THR A 137 5.16 1.09 9.29
N ILE A 138 4.84 0.14 8.42
CA ILE A 138 3.80 -0.84 8.69
C ILE A 138 4.34 -2.27 8.60
N TYR A 139 3.83 -3.13 9.50
CA TYR A 139 4.13 -4.54 9.56
C TYR A 139 2.82 -5.31 9.53
N GLY A 140 2.64 -6.13 8.51
CA GLY A 140 1.43 -6.96 8.36
C GLY A 140 1.70 -8.42 8.67
N HIS A 141 0.96 -8.97 9.62
CA HIS A 141 1.11 -10.36 10.06
C HIS A 141 0.15 -11.26 9.29
N VAL A 142 0.71 -12.21 8.55
CA VAL A 142 -0.09 -13.11 7.71
C VAL A 142 -0.99 -14.02 8.56
N SER A 143 -0.54 -14.37 9.76
CA SER A 143 -1.26 -15.32 10.62
C SER A 143 -2.69 -14.87 10.97
N ASP A 144 -2.89 -13.57 11.22
CA ASP A 144 -4.18 -13.04 11.69
C ASP A 144 -4.60 -11.75 11.01
N GLY A 145 -3.79 -11.21 10.10
CA GLY A 145 -4.09 -9.96 9.40
C GLY A 145 -3.80 -8.71 10.22
N ARG A 146 -3.22 -8.85 11.40
CA ARG A 146 -2.90 -7.70 12.27
C ARG A 146 -1.84 -6.83 11.61
N ILE A 147 -2.05 -5.51 11.67
CA ILE A 147 -1.10 -4.55 11.15
C ILE A 147 -0.59 -3.70 12.31
N GLU A 148 0.73 -3.68 12.49
CA GLU A 148 1.38 -2.76 13.41
C GLU A 148 1.87 -1.56 12.63
N MET A 149 1.54 -0.38 13.10
CA MET A 149 1.98 0.87 12.50
C MET A 149 2.85 1.62 13.48
N LYS A 150 4.01 2.06 13.01
CA LYS A 150 4.93 2.90 13.79
C LYS A 150 5.13 4.22 13.07
N LEU A 151 4.99 5.32 13.80
CA LEU A 151 5.32 6.63 13.28
C LEU A 151 6.85 6.81 13.34
N VAL A 152 7.43 7.26 12.22
CA VAL A 152 8.86 7.55 12.16
C VAL A 152 9.12 8.87 12.86
N GLU A 153 10.10 8.90 13.74
CA GLU A 153 10.46 10.12 14.43
C GLU A 153 11.03 11.16 13.47
N ASN A 154 10.79 12.43 13.81
CA ASN A 154 11.30 13.53 13.03
C ASN A 154 12.80 13.64 13.22
N LEU A 155 13.57 13.46 12.14
CA LEU A 155 15.03 13.54 12.15
C LEU A 155 15.56 14.90 12.63
N ASN A 156 14.74 15.95 12.58
CA ASN A 156 15.11 17.26 13.06
C ASN A 156 15.30 17.34 14.58
N LYS A 157 14.87 16.31 15.31
CA LYS A 157 15.08 16.23 16.76
C LYS A 157 16.46 15.67 17.15
N ILE A 158 17.22 15.21 16.18
CA ILE A 158 18.51 14.54 16.43
C ILE A 158 19.66 15.53 16.29
N SER A 159 19.41 16.70 15.73
CA SER A 159 20.45 17.74 15.58
C SER A 159 20.62 18.58 16.82
#